data_7c09744359fe58dd0213611a703c351f
#
_entry.id   7c09744359fe58dd0213611a703c351f
#
_cell.length_a   1.000
_cell.length_b   1.000
_cell.length_c   1.000
_cell.angle_alpha   90.00
_cell.angle_beta   90.00
_cell.angle_gamma   90.00
#
_symmetry.space_group_name_H-M   'P 1'
#
loop_
_entity.id
_entity.type
_entity.pdbx_description
1 polymer ?
#
loop_
_entity_poly.entity_id
_entity_poly.type
_entity_poly.pdbx_seq_one_letter_code
_entity_poly.pdbx_strand_id
1 'polypeptide(L)'
;MEIDSYPEITITDMLAIIRNTCELYMKYGARSSKKVDYFHEEIIKQLRTIFTDERYIVAQEYDVPSLNPSGKKKCDIVVLRDNIPVIVLPVKIIMTNYKQNKNNYFENQIGEVTGIKLANPTINVIPLNIYMSKTPYLNTNKVITKFESITYSDIAIYEKYKEHRLFSDVINYIIDVEHENVVNETYQKIPKLIGFNNATGYVSLRAIMERLNV
;
A
#
# COMPACT_ATOMS: atom_id res chain seq x y z
N MET A 1 -24.16 -16.01 16.14
CA MET A 1 -22.80 -16.02 15.59
C MET A 1 -22.17 -14.71 16.08
N GLU A 2 -21.34 -14.78 17.11
CA GLU A 2 -20.63 -13.59 17.60
C GLU A 2 -19.76 -13.09 16.45
N ILE A 3 -20.02 -11.86 16.01
CA ILE A 3 -19.12 -11.15 15.11
C ILE A 3 -17.92 -10.81 15.98
N ASP A 4 -16.82 -11.56 15.81
CA ASP A 4 -15.53 -11.17 16.36
C ASP A 4 -15.24 -9.74 15.88
N SER A 5 -15.53 -8.77 16.73
CA SER A 5 -15.18 -7.37 16.45
C SER A 5 -13.68 -7.25 16.55
N TYR A 6 -12.99 -7.41 15.43
CA TYR A 6 -11.55 -7.11 15.38
C TYR A 6 -11.34 -5.65 15.80
N PRO A 7 -10.50 -5.38 16.80
CA PRO A 7 -10.21 -4.02 17.20
C PRO A 7 -9.59 -3.24 16.04
N GLU A 8 -9.82 -1.93 16.00
CA GLU A 8 -9.18 -1.05 15.02
C GLU A 8 -7.65 -1.20 15.11
N ILE A 9 -6.97 -1.31 13.94
CA ILE A 9 -5.50 -1.38 13.90
C ILE A 9 -4.93 -0.08 14.49
N THR A 10 -4.20 -0.21 15.59
CA THR A 10 -3.48 0.89 16.20
C THR A 10 -2.18 1.19 15.42
N ILE A 11 -1.52 2.30 15.77
CA ILE A 11 -0.17 2.62 15.27
C ILE A 11 0.80 1.46 15.51
N THR A 12 0.76 0.86 16.70
CA THR A 12 1.63 -0.25 17.10
C THR A 12 1.35 -1.50 16.26
N ASP A 13 0.07 -1.82 16.03
CA ASP A 13 -0.32 -2.98 15.23
C ASP A 13 0.12 -2.80 13.76
N MET A 14 -0.09 -1.61 13.18
CA MET A 14 0.34 -1.34 11.82
C MET A 14 1.87 -1.44 11.68
N LEU A 15 2.65 -0.95 12.64
CA LEU A 15 4.10 -1.12 12.64
C LEU A 15 4.50 -2.59 12.76
N ALA A 16 3.77 -3.40 13.54
CA ALA A 16 4.01 -4.84 13.64
C ALA A 16 3.70 -5.55 12.31
N ILE A 17 2.60 -5.20 11.64
CA ILE A 17 2.24 -5.72 10.31
C ILE A 17 3.33 -5.37 9.29
N ILE A 18 3.79 -4.12 9.26
CA ILE A 18 4.86 -3.68 8.37
C ILE A 18 6.17 -4.43 8.66
N ARG A 19 6.52 -4.64 9.94
CA ARG A 19 7.70 -5.41 10.35
C ARG A 19 7.64 -6.85 9.81
N ASN A 20 6.53 -7.55 10.05
CA ASN A 20 6.34 -8.92 9.55
C ASN A 20 6.42 -8.98 8.02
N THR A 21 5.89 -7.96 7.34
CA THR A 21 6.01 -7.82 5.88
C THR A 21 7.48 -7.70 5.44
N CYS A 22 8.29 -6.91 6.18
CA CYS A 22 9.73 -6.80 5.93
C CYS A 22 10.46 -8.14 6.15
N GLU A 23 10.12 -8.88 7.21
CA GLU A 23 10.69 -10.20 7.50
C GLU A 23 10.38 -11.20 6.38
N LEU A 24 9.13 -11.21 5.89
CA LEU A 24 8.74 -12.04 4.76
C LEU A 24 9.47 -11.64 3.46
N TYR A 25 9.70 -10.34 3.25
CA TYR A 25 10.54 -9.87 2.14
C TYR A 25 11.97 -10.42 2.23
N MET A 26 12.59 -10.36 3.40
CA MET A 26 13.96 -10.90 3.60
C MET A 26 14.00 -12.40 3.40
N LYS A 27 13.01 -13.12 3.92
CA LYS A 27 12.94 -14.58 3.86
C LYS A 27 12.70 -15.11 2.43
N TYR A 28 11.81 -14.49 1.67
CA TYR A 28 11.33 -15.00 0.38
C TYR A 28 11.77 -14.17 -0.82
N GLY A 29 12.32 -12.99 -0.59
CA GLY A 29 12.84 -12.07 -1.61
C GLY A 29 11.78 -11.18 -2.27
N ALA A 30 12.30 -10.28 -3.12
CA ALA A 30 11.49 -9.23 -3.74
C ALA A 30 10.37 -9.75 -4.66
N ARG A 31 10.59 -10.88 -5.34
CA ARG A 31 9.65 -11.45 -6.33
C ARG A 31 8.55 -12.32 -5.72
N SER A 32 8.63 -12.68 -4.43
CA SER A 32 7.62 -13.50 -3.77
C SER A 32 6.36 -12.69 -3.46
N SER A 33 5.19 -13.26 -3.70
CA SER A 33 3.90 -12.67 -3.31
C SER A 33 3.68 -12.72 -1.79
N LYS A 34 4.27 -13.66 -1.06
CA LYS A 34 3.98 -13.93 0.36
C LYS A 34 3.98 -12.72 1.28
N LYS A 35 4.88 -11.74 1.05
CA LYS A 35 4.93 -10.51 1.83
C LYS A 35 3.73 -9.60 1.55
N VAL A 36 3.30 -9.57 0.29
CA VAL A 36 2.18 -8.75 -0.17
C VAL A 36 0.88 -9.41 0.25
N ASP A 37 0.77 -10.72 0.07
CA ASP A 37 -0.42 -11.51 0.48
C ASP A 37 -0.68 -11.34 1.97
N TYR A 38 0.35 -11.49 2.82
CA TYR A 38 0.24 -11.27 4.26
C TYR A 38 -0.26 -9.84 4.58
N PHE A 39 0.33 -8.82 3.96
CA PHE A 39 -0.07 -7.44 4.20
C PHE A 39 -1.52 -7.20 3.77
N HIS A 40 -1.91 -7.71 2.60
CA HIS A 40 -3.29 -7.61 2.10
C HIS A 40 -4.29 -8.28 3.04
N GLU A 41 -3.97 -9.48 3.54
CA GLU A 41 -4.83 -10.20 4.50
C GLU A 41 -5.09 -9.38 5.76
N GLU A 42 -4.06 -8.74 6.33
CA GLU A 42 -4.19 -7.90 7.53
C GLU A 42 -5.06 -6.65 7.26
N ILE A 43 -4.87 -6.01 6.11
CA ILE A 43 -5.71 -4.87 5.69
C ILE A 43 -7.16 -5.32 5.45
N ILE A 44 -7.38 -6.47 4.83
CA ILE A 44 -8.71 -7.03 4.59
C ILE A 44 -9.43 -7.34 5.91
N LYS A 45 -8.73 -7.93 6.90
CA LYS A 45 -9.30 -8.14 8.24
C LYS A 45 -9.82 -6.83 8.82
N GLN A 46 -9.03 -5.76 8.72
CA GLN A 46 -9.43 -4.44 9.20
C GLN A 46 -10.63 -3.88 8.44
N LEU A 47 -10.65 -3.98 7.11
CA LEU A 47 -11.78 -3.49 6.32
C LEU A 47 -13.07 -4.24 6.65
N ARG A 48 -13.00 -5.53 6.96
CA ARG A 48 -14.18 -6.32 7.39
C ARG A 48 -14.76 -5.86 8.73
N THR A 49 -13.99 -5.21 9.60
CA THR A 49 -14.52 -4.58 10.82
C THR A 49 -15.23 -3.24 10.56
N ILE A 50 -14.96 -2.64 9.42
CA ILE A 50 -15.59 -1.39 8.98
C ILE A 50 -16.86 -1.70 8.18
N PHE A 51 -16.77 -2.63 7.24
CA PHE A 51 -17.85 -3.03 6.36
C PHE A 51 -18.56 -4.29 6.90
N THR A 52 -19.38 -4.11 7.94
CA THR A 52 -20.05 -5.19 8.66
C THR A 52 -21.42 -5.58 8.09
N ASP A 53 -22.04 -4.74 7.24
CA ASP A 53 -23.29 -5.03 6.56
C ASP A 53 -23.07 -6.19 5.55
N GLU A 54 -23.97 -7.18 5.51
CA GLU A 54 -23.88 -8.38 4.65
C GLU A 54 -23.81 -8.07 3.14
N ARG A 55 -24.23 -6.88 2.74
CA ARG A 55 -24.11 -6.42 1.35
C ARG A 55 -22.66 -6.14 0.94
N TYR A 56 -21.75 -6.01 1.89
CA TYR A 56 -20.34 -5.74 1.59
C TYR A 56 -19.52 -7.03 1.59
N ILE A 57 -18.66 -7.14 0.59
CA ILE A 57 -17.65 -8.19 0.49
C ILE A 57 -16.29 -7.51 0.32
N VAL A 58 -15.31 -7.89 1.13
CA VAL A 58 -13.92 -7.45 0.96
C VAL A 58 -13.12 -8.59 0.34
N ALA A 59 -12.64 -8.38 -0.87
CA ALA A 59 -11.95 -9.37 -1.69
C ALA A 59 -10.49 -8.99 -1.96
N GLN A 60 -9.62 -9.99 -2.07
CA GLN A 60 -8.25 -9.87 -2.53
C GLN A 60 -8.15 -10.27 -4.01
N GLU A 61 -7.26 -9.60 -4.75
CA GLU A 61 -6.97 -9.93 -6.17
C GLU A 61 -8.24 -10.06 -7.05
N TYR A 62 -9.14 -9.11 -6.92
CA TYR A 62 -10.42 -9.11 -7.63
C TYR A 62 -10.34 -8.37 -8.98
N ASP A 63 -10.93 -8.96 -10.02
CA ASP A 63 -10.99 -8.38 -11.35
C ASP A 63 -12.05 -7.25 -11.42
N VAL A 64 -11.60 -6.00 -11.58
CA VAL A 64 -12.46 -4.81 -11.73
C VAL A 64 -12.48 -4.39 -13.21
N PRO A 65 -13.64 -4.00 -13.78
CA PRO A 65 -13.69 -3.45 -15.13
C PRO A 65 -12.71 -2.28 -15.32
N SER A 66 -12.00 -2.26 -16.44
CA SER A 66 -10.97 -1.24 -16.72
C SER A 66 -10.84 -1.01 -18.22
N LEU A 67 -10.62 0.23 -18.63
CA LEU A 67 -10.28 0.57 -20.01
C LEU A 67 -8.80 0.25 -20.29
N ASN A 68 -8.51 -1.01 -20.43
CA ASN A 68 -7.23 -1.55 -20.87
C ASN A 68 -7.48 -2.66 -21.89
N PRO A 69 -6.45 -3.20 -22.59
CA PRO A 69 -6.65 -4.23 -23.62
C PRO A 69 -7.36 -5.51 -23.16
N SER A 70 -7.31 -5.84 -21.86
CA SER A 70 -7.99 -7.02 -21.31
C SER A 70 -9.43 -6.73 -20.84
N GLY A 71 -9.87 -5.47 -20.85
CA GLY A 71 -11.18 -5.04 -20.37
C GLY A 71 -11.35 -5.08 -18.85
N LYS A 72 -10.33 -5.52 -18.11
CA LYS A 72 -10.36 -5.66 -16.65
C LYS A 72 -8.97 -5.50 -16.05
N LYS A 73 -8.92 -5.13 -14.77
CA LYS A 73 -7.70 -5.04 -13.98
C LYS A 73 -7.87 -5.86 -12.70
N LYS A 74 -6.94 -6.76 -12.45
CA LYS A 74 -6.84 -7.42 -11.14
C LYS A 74 -6.30 -6.42 -10.14
N CYS A 75 -7.10 -6.11 -9.11
CA CYS A 75 -6.80 -5.13 -8.07
C CYS A 75 -6.48 -5.84 -6.75
N ASP A 76 -5.54 -5.27 -6.00
CA ASP A 76 -4.99 -5.88 -4.79
C ASP A 76 -6.06 -6.11 -3.72
N ILE A 77 -6.83 -5.07 -3.37
CA ILE A 77 -7.94 -5.14 -2.42
C ILE A 77 -9.14 -4.40 -2.99
N VAL A 78 -10.30 -5.03 -2.94
CA VAL A 78 -11.55 -4.46 -3.47
C VAL A 78 -12.67 -4.63 -2.44
N VAL A 79 -13.42 -3.57 -2.20
CA VAL A 79 -14.68 -3.64 -1.47
C VAL A 79 -15.81 -3.62 -2.50
N LEU A 80 -16.67 -4.64 -2.44
CA LEU A 80 -17.88 -4.74 -3.22
C LEU A 80 -19.08 -4.42 -2.33
N ARG A 81 -20.09 -3.79 -2.92
CA ARG A 81 -21.43 -3.65 -2.34
C ARG A 81 -22.43 -4.23 -3.32
N ASP A 82 -23.26 -5.15 -2.86
CA ASP A 82 -24.22 -5.87 -3.72
C ASP A 82 -23.54 -6.49 -4.97
N ASN A 83 -22.33 -7.06 -4.78
CA ASN A 83 -21.43 -7.60 -5.81
C ASN A 83 -20.88 -6.57 -6.83
N ILE A 84 -21.06 -5.28 -6.59
CA ILE A 84 -20.52 -4.20 -7.44
C ILE A 84 -19.29 -3.60 -6.76
N PRO A 85 -18.13 -3.50 -7.43
CA PRO A 85 -16.96 -2.83 -6.87
C PRO A 85 -17.25 -1.36 -6.56
N VAL A 86 -17.03 -0.95 -5.30
CA VAL A 86 -17.27 0.43 -4.83
C VAL A 86 -16.00 1.10 -4.34
N ILE A 87 -15.02 0.32 -3.88
CA ILE A 87 -13.71 0.82 -3.45
C ILE A 87 -12.62 -0.11 -3.97
N VAL A 88 -11.52 0.48 -4.44
CA VAL A 88 -10.29 -0.22 -4.81
C VAL A 88 -9.12 0.40 -4.03
N LEU A 89 -8.33 -0.45 -3.38
CA LEU A 89 -7.08 -0.06 -2.72
C LEU A 89 -5.90 -0.72 -3.45
N PRO A 90 -5.25 -0.03 -4.41
CA PRO A 90 -3.97 -0.46 -4.93
C PRO A 90 -2.91 -0.32 -3.84
N VAL A 91 -2.11 -1.38 -3.60
CA VAL A 91 -1.10 -1.41 -2.54
C VAL A 91 0.31 -1.36 -3.10
N LYS A 92 1.17 -0.52 -2.54
CA LYS A 92 2.59 -0.46 -2.83
C LYS A 92 3.42 -0.46 -1.55
N ILE A 93 4.37 -1.39 -1.46
CA ILE A 93 5.31 -1.45 -0.34
C ILE A 93 6.73 -1.37 -0.90
N ILE A 94 7.40 -0.27 -0.61
CA ILE A 94 8.69 0.07 -1.21
C ILE A 94 9.78 -0.03 -0.16
N MET A 95 10.63 -1.04 -0.29
CA MET A 95 11.68 -1.38 0.66
C MET A 95 13.08 -1.12 0.14
N THR A 96 13.27 -1.07 -1.19
CA THR A 96 14.59 -0.92 -1.83
C THR A 96 14.46 -0.17 -3.15
N ASN A 97 15.55 0.44 -3.64
CA ASN A 97 15.69 1.00 -4.99
C ASN A 97 14.58 1.99 -5.38
N TYR A 98 14.14 2.83 -4.43
CA TYR A 98 13.02 3.75 -4.67
C TYR A 98 13.30 4.72 -5.81
N LYS A 99 14.40 5.49 -5.73
CA LYS A 99 14.67 6.56 -6.71
C LYS A 99 14.88 6.06 -8.13
N GLN A 100 15.38 4.84 -8.27
CA GLN A 100 15.51 4.18 -9.58
C GLN A 100 14.15 3.89 -10.21
N ASN A 101 13.17 3.50 -9.39
CA ASN A 101 11.89 2.97 -9.85
C ASN A 101 10.71 3.94 -9.62
N LYS A 102 10.92 5.09 -9.01
CA LYS A 102 9.83 5.99 -8.59
C LYS A 102 8.91 6.39 -9.73
N ASN A 103 9.46 6.71 -10.90
CA ASN A 103 8.65 7.09 -12.06
C ASN A 103 7.81 5.90 -12.54
N ASN A 104 8.40 4.70 -12.64
CA ASN A 104 7.68 3.49 -13.04
C ASN A 104 6.57 3.15 -12.04
N TYR A 105 6.82 3.28 -10.72
CA TYR A 105 5.80 3.06 -9.70
C TYR A 105 4.63 4.02 -9.86
N PHE A 106 4.95 5.28 -10.07
CA PHE A 106 3.97 6.32 -10.25
C PHE A 106 3.18 6.15 -11.56
N GLU A 107 3.86 6.05 -12.71
CA GLU A 107 3.23 5.93 -14.03
C GLU A 107 2.34 4.68 -14.12
N ASN A 108 2.80 3.54 -13.59
CA ASN A 108 2.01 2.33 -13.56
C ASN A 108 0.74 2.50 -12.72
N GLN A 109 0.84 3.10 -11.52
CA GLN A 109 -0.31 3.30 -10.66
C GLN A 109 -1.32 4.27 -11.29
N ILE A 110 -0.85 5.36 -11.89
CA ILE A 110 -1.72 6.32 -12.59
C ILE A 110 -2.41 5.67 -13.79
N GLY A 111 -1.68 4.92 -14.60
CA GLY A 111 -2.26 4.18 -15.74
C GLY A 111 -3.33 3.20 -15.31
N GLU A 112 -3.08 2.42 -14.28
CA GLU A 112 -4.04 1.46 -13.71
C GLU A 112 -5.30 2.16 -13.20
N VAL A 113 -5.13 3.19 -12.37
CA VAL A 113 -6.25 3.93 -11.78
C VAL A 113 -7.06 4.67 -12.85
N THR A 114 -6.41 5.27 -13.83
CA THR A 114 -7.09 5.93 -14.96
C THR A 114 -7.98 4.94 -15.72
N GLY A 115 -7.47 3.76 -16.03
CA GLY A 115 -8.25 2.71 -16.69
C GLY A 115 -9.48 2.28 -15.89
N ILE A 116 -9.33 2.11 -14.57
CA ILE A 116 -10.42 1.76 -13.66
C ILE A 116 -11.45 2.89 -13.58
N LYS A 117 -11.03 4.14 -13.37
CA LYS A 117 -11.90 5.30 -13.24
C LYS A 117 -12.69 5.60 -14.52
N LEU A 118 -12.06 5.43 -15.69
CA LEU A 118 -12.75 5.62 -16.97
C LEU A 118 -13.83 4.55 -17.22
N ALA A 119 -13.61 3.32 -16.78
CA ALA A 119 -14.62 2.26 -16.85
C ALA A 119 -15.68 2.38 -15.75
N ASN A 120 -15.33 2.94 -14.58
CA ASN A 120 -16.19 3.03 -13.39
C ASN A 120 -16.03 4.42 -12.74
N PRO A 121 -16.67 5.47 -13.26
CA PRO A 121 -16.43 6.85 -12.80
C PRO A 121 -16.74 7.08 -11.30
N THR A 122 -17.67 6.31 -10.74
CA THR A 122 -18.13 6.45 -9.35
C THR A 122 -17.33 5.64 -8.35
N ILE A 123 -16.43 4.73 -8.81
CA ILE A 123 -15.64 3.89 -7.90
C ILE A 123 -14.67 4.75 -7.09
N ASN A 124 -14.53 4.45 -5.80
CA ASN A 124 -13.51 5.08 -4.96
C ASN A 124 -12.17 4.34 -5.14
N VAL A 125 -11.13 5.08 -5.53
CA VAL A 125 -9.78 4.53 -5.63
C VAL A 125 -8.91 5.22 -4.60
N ILE A 126 -8.30 4.41 -3.71
CA ILE A 126 -7.53 4.85 -2.56
C ILE A 126 -6.18 4.13 -2.57
N PRO A 127 -5.14 4.68 -3.22
CA PRO A 127 -3.81 4.08 -3.14
C PRO A 127 -3.31 4.01 -1.70
N LEU A 128 -2.78 2.85 -1.31
CA LEU A 128 -2.11 2.61 -0.03
C LEU A 128 -0.63 2.36 -0.29
N ASN A 129 0.19 3.35 -0.02
CA ASN A 129 1.63 3.32 -0.29
C ASN A 129 2.42 3.35 1.01
N ILE A 130 3.38 2.43 1.15
CA ILE A 130 4.28 2.35 2.29
C ILE A 130 5.71 2.54 1.81
N TYR A 131 6.39 3.51 2.40
CA TYR A 131 7.77 3.87 2.14
C TYR A 131 8.59 3.77 3.41
N MET A 132 9.85 3.34 3.29
CA MET A 132 10.83 3.51 4.37
C MET A 132 11.56 4.85 4.17
N SER A 133 11.71 5.65 5.22
CA SER A 133 12.39 6.97 5.14
C SER A 133 13.82 6.86 4.61
N LYS A 134 14.42 5.67 4.74
CA LYS A 134 15.74 5.33 4.21
C LYS A 134 15.71 3.94 3.61
N THR A 135 16.02 3.82 2.31
CA THR A 135 16.02 2.56 1.58
C THR A 135 17.40 2.23 1.04
N PRO A 136 17.84 0.96 1.06
CA PRO A 136 19.06 0.56 0.39
C PRO A 136 18.87 0.56 -1.14
N TYR A 137 19.86 1.09 -1.86
CA TYR A 137 19.99 0.92 -3.29
C TYR A 137 20.86 -0.30 -3.56
N LEU A 138 20.24 -1.34 -4.12
CA LEU A 138 20.86 -2.64 -4.35
C LEU A 138 21.30 -2.79 -5.81
N ASN A 139 22.50 -3.33 -6.01
CA ASN A 139 22.92 -3.81 -7.32
C ASN A 139 22.33 -5.21 -7.63
N THR A 140 22.68 -5.76 -8.77
CA THR A 140 22.22 -7.09 -9.22
C THR A 140 22.59 -8.24 -8.27
N ASN A 141 23.67 -8.08 -7.50
CA ASN A 141 24.14 -9.05 -6.51
C ASN A 141 23.57 -8.82 -5.10
N LYS A 142 22.55 -7.96 -4.97
CA LYS A 142 21.94 -7.54 -3.70
C LYS A 142 22.91 -6.84 -2.73
N VAL A 143 24.02 -6.30 -3.22
CA VAL A 143 24.96 -5.50 -2.43
C VAL A 143 24.44 -4.06 -2.37
N ILE A 144 24.49 -3.46 -1.19
CA ILE A 144 24.08 -2.09 -0.95
C ILE A 144 25.16 -1.17 -1.52
N THR A 145 24.85 -0.38 -2.54
CA THR A 145 25.76 0.60 -3.11
C THR A 145 25.66 1.97 -2.44
N LYS A 146 24.48 2.29 -1.93
CA LYS A 146 24.18 3.51 -1.18
C LYS A 146 22.86 3.37 -0.45
N PHE A 147 22.54 4.33 0.43
CA PHE A 147 21.18 4.51 0.94
C PHE A 147 20.52 5.72 0.27
N GLU A 148 19.23 5.62 0.04
CA GLU A 148 18.37 6.66 -0.51
C GLU A 148 17.40 7.13 0.55
N SER A 149 17.31 8.43 0.78
CA SER A 149 16.30 9.03 1.66
C SER A 149 15.02 9.31 0.88
N ILE A 150 13.89 9.01 1.49
CA ILE A 150 12.55 9.30 0.98
C ILE A 150 11.90 10.30 1.93
N THR A 151 11.44 11.41 1.38
CA THR A 151 10.79 12.50 2.12
C THR A 151 9.37 12.72 1.57
N TYR A 152 8.58 13.52 2.26
CA TYR A 152 7.25 13.89 1.78
C TYR A 152 7.28 14.53 0.37
N SER A 153 8.30 15.34 0.04
CA SER A 153 8.41 15.95 -1.28
C SER A 153 8.55 14.92 -2.42
N ASP A 154 9.10 13.75 -2.15
CA ASP A 154 9.23 12.67 -3.14
C ASP A 154 7.87 12.03 -3.50
N ILE A 155 6.88 12.13 -2.62
CA ILE A 155 5.57 11.47 -2.73
C ILE A 155 4.39 12.46 -2.79
N ALA A 156 4.63 13.76 -2.63
CA ALA A 156 3.59 14.80 -2.62
C ALA A 156 2.76 14.85 -3.92
N ILE A 157 3.28 14.31 -5.02
CA ILE A 157 2.57 14.23 -6.29
C ILE A 157 1.24 13.46 -6.18
N TYR A 158 1.14 12.46 -5.29
CA TYR A 158 -0.07 11.68 -5.09
C TYR A 158 -1.25 12.53 -4.57
N GLU A 159 -0.96 13.55 -3.73
CA GLU A 159 -1.98 14.49 -3.25
C GLU A 159 -2.57 15.33 -4.39
N LYS A 160 -1.76 15.71 -5.38
CA LYS A 160 -2.26 16.42 -6.57
C LYS A 160 -3.30 15.60 -7.35
N TYR A 161 -3.11 14.28 -7.44
CA TYR A 161 -4.08 13.41 -8.10
C TYR A 161 -5.37 13.22 -7.29
N LYS A 162 -5.31 13.37 -5.97
CA LYS A 162 -6.50 13.49 -5.13
C LYS A 162 -7.22 14.82 -5.40
N GLU A 163 -6.50 15.95 -5.45
CA GLU A 163 -7.05 17.27 -5.82
C GLU A 163 -7.74 17.22 -7.19
N HIS A 164 -7.18 16.52 -8.16
CA HIS A 164 -7.76 16.31 -9.49
C HIS A 164 -8.80 15.17 -9.54
N ARG A 165 -9.21 14.62 -8.42
CA ARG A 165 -10.25 13.57 -8.29
C ARG A 165 -9.95 12.25 -9.04
N LEU A 166 -8.70 12.01 -9.40
CA LEU A 166 -8.31 10.70 -9.90
C LEU A 166 -8.29 9.69 -8.76
N PHE A 167 -7.75 10.09 -7.60
CA PHE A 167 -7.90 9.36 -6.34
C PHE A 167 -9.03 9.95 -5.51
N SER A 168 -9.82 9.11 -4.86
CA SER A 168 -10.85 9.55 -3.92
C SER A 168 -10.23 9.99 -2.58
N ASP A 169 -9.17 9.29 -2.18
CA ASP A 169 -8.22 9.65 -1.12
C ASP A 169 -6.88 8.96 -1.42
N VAL A 170 -5.85 9.21 -0.61
CA VAL A 170 -4.56 8.54 -0.70
C VAL A 170 -3.98 8.29 0.69
N ILE A 171 -3.43 7.12 0.92
CA ILE A 171 -2.74 6.75 2.15
C ILE A 171 -1.26 6.60 1.81
N ASN A 172 -0.46 7.56 2.24
CA ASN A 172 0.99 7.52 2.09
C ASN A 172 1.63 7.43 3.48
N TYR A 173 2.20 6.29 3.82
CA TYR A 173 2.97 6.14 5.05
C TYR A 173 4.46 6.17 4.75
N ILE A 174 5.19 7.10 5.36
CA ILE A 174 6.64 7.03 5.48
C ILE A 174 6.95 6.49 6.87
N ILE A 175 7.67 5.38 6.92
CA ILE A 175 8.12 4.76 8.17
C ILE A 175 9.56 5.17 8.42
N ASP A 176 9.82 5.83 9.54
CA ASP A 176 11.17 6.15 9.97
C ASP A 176 11.90 4.88 10.36
N VAL A 177 13.11 4.71 9.83
CA VAL A 177 13.89 3.49 10.00
C VAL A 177 15.37 3.77 10.29
N GLU A 178 15.98 2.85 11.05
CA GLU A 178 17.42 2.76 11.26
C GLU A 178 17.97 1.47 10.64
N HIS A 179 19.09 1.55 9.91
CA HIS A 179 19.75 0.41 9.31
C HIS A 179 21.01 0.03 10.06
N GLU A 180 21.14 -1.26 10.37
CA GLU A 180 22.40 -1.89 10.76
C GLU A 180 23.22 -2.36 9.54
N ASN A 181 22.61 -2.40 8.36
CA ASN A 181 23.29 -2.77 7.13
C ASN A 181 24.27 -1.68 6.69
N VAL A 182 25.39 -2.10 6.08
CA VAL A 182 26.50 -1.24 5.69
C VAL A 182 26.63 -1.20 4.16
N VAL A 183 27.08 -0.06 3.63
CA VAL A 183 27.40 0.08 2.20
C VAL A 183 28.52 -0.89 1.84
N ASN A 184 28.46 -1.47 0.64
CA ASN A 184 29.32 -2.51 0.09
C ASN A 184 29.12 -3.91 0.71
N GLU A 185 28.10 -4.10 1.55
CA GLU A 185 27.69 -5.40 2.06
C GLU A 185 26.36 -5.85 1.43
N THR A 186 26.13 -7.17 1.46
CA THR A 186 24.85 -7.74 1.02
C THR A 186 23.74 -7.32 1.97
N TYR A 187 22.57 -6.93 1.43
CA TYR A 187 21.40 -6.59 2.22
C TYR A 187 20.83 -7.84 2.91
N GLN A 188 20.98 -7.94 4.22
CA GLN A 188 20.67 -9.16 5.00
C GLN A 188 19.74 -8.93 6.19
N LYS A 189 19.60 -7.70 6.66
CA LYS A 189 18.81 -7.38 7.84
C LYS A 189 17.68 -6.42 7.50
N ILE A 190 16.49 -6.67 8.05
CA ILE A 190 15.42 -5.67 8.03
C ILE A 190 15.88 -4.43 8.78
N PRO A 191 15.43 -3.23 8.38
CA PRO A 191 15.66 -2.04 9.20
C PRO A 191 14.88 -2.13 10.51
N LYS A 192 15.40 -1.50 11.55
CA LYS A 192 14.63 -1.23 12.76
C LYS A 192 13.59 -0.16 12.45
N LEU A 193 12.30 -0.48 12.61
CA LEU A 193 11.22 0.48 12.45
C LEU A 193 11.13 1.35 13.71
N ILE A 194 11.16 2.65 13.54
CA ILE A 194 11.11 3.64 14.62
C ILE A 194 9.68 4.12 14.84
N GLY A 195 8.96 4.45 13.76
CA GLY A 195 7.60 4.97 13.81
C GLY A 195 7.15 5.54 12.49
N PHE A 196 5.96 6.13 12.47
CA PHE A 196 5.49 6.90 11.32
C PHE A 196 6.16 8.26 11.30
N ASN A 197 6.64 8.67 10.14
CA ASN A 197 7.25 9.98 9.94
C ASN A 197 6.21 11.10 10.19
N ASN A 198 6.61 12.15 10.89
CA ASN A 198 5.71 13.25 11.26
C ASN A 198 5.08 13.97 10.05
N ALA A 199 5.72 13.94 8.89
CA ALA A 199 5.20 14.61 7.69
C ALA A 199 4.01 13.89 7.04
N THR A 200 3.87 12.57 7.26
CA THR A 200 2.73 11.77 6.75
C THR A 200 1.79 11.34 7.87
N GLY A 201 2.34 11.09 9.06
CA GLY A 201 1.58 10.58 10.19
C GLY A 201 1.03 9.16 9.96
N TYR A 202 0.14 8.77 10.84
CA TYR A 202 -0.70 7.58 10.70
C TYR A 202 -2.16 8.01 10.60
N VAL A 203 -2.86 7.51 9.59
CA VAL A 203 -4.31 7.69 9.44
C VAL A 203 -4.94 6.31 9.34
N SER A 204 -5.92 6.01 10.18
CA SER A 204 -6.58 4.72 10.17
C SER A 204 -7.46 4.53 8.92
N LEU A 205 -7.65 3.27 8.51
CA LEU A 205 -8.57 2.97 7.40
C LEU A 205 -9.99 3.43 7.71
N ARG A 206 -10.44 3.32 8.96
CA ARG A 206 -11.75 3.80 9.39
C ARG A 206 -11.91 5.30 9.14
N ALA A 207 -10.93 6.11 9.55
CA ALA A 207 -10.97 7.56 9.33
C ALA A 207 -10.99 7.93 7.83
N ILE A 208 -10.35 7.12 6.96
CA ILE A 208 -10.43 7.29 5.51
C ILE A 208 -11.85 7.00 5.00
N MET A 209 -12.44 5.86 5.41
CA MET A 209 -13.77 5.45 4.95
C MET A 209 -14.85 6.43 5.43
N GLU A 210 -14.75 6.92 6.66
CA GLU A 210 -15.64 7.96 7.21
C GLU A 210 -15.59 9.27 6.39
N ARG A 211 -14.39 9.71 5.97
CA ARG A 211 -14.24 10.90 5.10
C ARG A 211 -14.91 10.72 3.72
N LEU A 212 -14.97 9.51 3.23
CA LEU A 212 -15.58 9.18 1.93
C LEU A 212 -17.10 8.94 2.03
N ASN A 213 -17.66 8.93 3.24
CA ASN A 213 -19.07 8.61 3.51
C ASN A 213 -19.48 7.23 2.94
N VAL A 214 -18.61 6.24 3.07
CA VAL A 214 -18.82 4.86 2.62
C VAL A 214 -18.82 3.88 3.79
#